data_0d75606df3b7f71a7d2ee1377063560b
#
_entry.id   0d75606df3b7f71a7d2ee1377063560b
#
_cell.length_a   1.000
_cell.length_b   1.000
_cell.length_c   1.000
_cell.angle_alpha   90.00
_cell.angle_beta   90.00
_cell.angle_gamma   90.00
#
_symmetry.space_group_name_H-M   'P 1'
#
loop_
_entity.id
_entity.type
_entity.pdbx_description
1 polymer ?
#
loop_
_entity_poly.entity_id
_entity_poly.type
_entity_poly.pdbx_seq_one_letter_code
_entity_poly.pdbx_strand_id
1 'polypeptide(L)'
;MELYKALNIRKSIRSYTGEGITDAQLERILAAAYEAPIGMKRYDSIHLTVITNPELLHEIDANAAAASGDPSRHPLYGAPMMILVSSSQTSNVASANVGIVIQNMSLAAVEEGVGHCTSLFSRSLYTLFPCSGTPGHVKCL
;
A
#
# COMPACT_ATOMS: atom_id res chain seq x y z
N MET A 1 14.45 -0.92 -14.41
CA MET A 1 15.43 0.01 -13.73
C MET A 1 16.48 -0.82 -13.01
N GLU A 2 17.68 -0.30 -12.76
CA GLU A 2 18.66 -1.02 -11.94
C GLU A 2 18.28 -0.96 -10.46
N LEU A 3 18.48 -2.06 -9.72
CA LEU A 3 18.07 -2.20 -8.33
C LEU A 3 18.60 -1.06 -7.43
N TYR A 4 19.89 -0.74 -7.51
CA TYR A 4 20.46 0.34 -6.70
C TYR A 4 19.86 1.71 -7.01
N LYS A 5 19.48 1.96 -8.26
CA LYS A 5 18.78 3.17 -8.64
C LYS A 5 17.39 3.23 -7.99
N ALA A 6 16.62 2.13 -8.05
CA ALA A 6 15.32 2.05 -7.38
C ALA A 6 15.41 2.28 -5.87
N LEU A 7 16.39 1.66 -5.21
CA LEU A 7 16.64 1.84 -3.78
C LEU A 7 16.96 3.30 -3.42
N ASN A 8 17.79 3.98 -4.23
CA ASN A 8 18.21 5.35 -3.97
C ASN A 8 17.10 6.38 -4.19
N ILE A 9 16.26 6.22 -5.21
CA ILE A 9 15.20 7.18 -5.53
C ILE A 9 13.88 6.92 -4.79
N ARG A 10 13.69 5.72 -4.22
CA ARG A 10 12.52 5.40 -3.42
C ARG A 10 12.41 6.35 -2.22
N LYS A 11 11.32 7.03 -2.13
CA LYS A 11 10.98 7.91 -1.00
C LYS A 11 9.48 7.88 -0.70
N SER A 12 9.10 8.28 0.51
CA SER A 12 7.69 8.44 0.87
C SER A 12 7.11 9.70 0.25
N ILE A 13 6.13 9.54 -0.62
CA ILE A 13 5.38 10.62 -1.26
C ILE A 13 4.14 10.90 -0.40
N ARG A 14 3.98 12.15 0.03
CA ARG A 14 2.88 12.59 0.91
C ARG A 14 2.05 13.72 0.30
N SER A 15 2.08 13.83 -1.02
CA SER A 15 1.24 14.73 -1.82
C SER A 15 1.02 14.07 -3.17
N TYR A 16 -0.21 13.99 -3.60
CA TYR A 16 -0.60 13.30 -4.83
C TYR A 16 -1.27 14.28 -5.79
N THR A 17 -1.04 14.11 -7.08
CA THR A 17 -1.60 14.95 -8.15
C THR A 17 -3.07 14.65 -8.44
N GLY A 18 -3.58 13.53 -7.91
CA GLY A 18 -4.90 12.99 -8.26
C GLY A 18 -4.89 12.18 -9.57
N GLU A 19 -3.77 12.15 -10.30
CA GLU A 19 -3.60 11.24 -11.43
C GLU A 19 -3.49 9.81 -10.92
N GLY A 20 -4.12 8.90 -11.64
CA GLY A 20 -4.14 7.52 -11.23
C GLY A 20 -3.06 6.68 -11.90
N ILE A 21 -2.92 5.43 -11.43
CA ILE A 21 -2.10 4.41 -12.09
C ILE A 21 -2.94 3.57 -13.04
N THR A 22 -2.32 3.02 -14.08
CA THR A 22 -2.97 2.10 -14.99
C THR A 22 -3.16 0.73 -14.35
N ASP A 23 -4.11 -0.06 -14.85
CA ASP A 23 -4.29 -1.46 -14.41
C ASP A 23 -3.00 -2.28 -14.58
N ALA A 24 -2.25 -2.05 -15.66
CA ALA A 24 -0.99 -2.73 -15.91
C ALA A 24 0.09 -2.37 -14.87
N GLN A 25 0.15 -1.12 -14.41
CA GLN A 25 1.04 -0.72 -13.31
C GLN A 25 0.62 -1.38 -12.00
N LEU A 26 -0.68 -1.38 -11.70
CA LEU A 26 -1.21 -2.03 -10.51
C LEU A 26 -0.89 -3.53 -10.51
N GLU A 27 -1.12 -4.23 -11.62
CA GLU A 27 -0.80 -5.65 -11.75
C GLU A 27 0.68 -5.94 -11.49
N ARG A 28 1.60 -5.12 -12.02
CA ARG A 28 3.04 -5.30 -11.77
C ARG A 28 3.42 -5.05 -10.31
N ILE A 29 2.81 -4.06 -9.68
CA ILE A 29 3.02 -3.79 -8.24
C ILE A 29 2.51 -4.95 -7.38
N LEU A 30 1.34 -5.49 -7.69
CA LEU A 30 0.78 -6.65 -6.99
C LEU A 30 1.59 -7.92 -7.25
N ALA A 31 2.06 -8.14 -8.48
CA ALA A 31 2.94 -9.26 -8.80
C ALA A 31 4.21 -9.27 -7.96
N ALA A 32 4.81 -8.10 -7.71
CA ALA A 32 5.98 -7.98 -6.84
C ALA A 32 5.71 -8.40 -5.39
N ALA A 33 4.48 -8.28 -4.91
CA ALA A 33 4.10 -8.77 -3.58
C ALA A 33 4.20 -10.30 -3.49
N TYR A 34 3.83 -11.02 -4.55
CA TYR A 34 3.89 -12.49 -4.58
C TYR A 34 5.32 -13.03 -4.67
N GLU A 35 6.28 -12.22 -5.14
CA GLU A 35 7.71 -12.55 -5.14
C GLU A 35 8.38 -12.33 -3.78
N ALA A 36 7.66 -11.88 -2.77
CA ALA A 36 8.20 -11.66 -1.44
C ALA A 36 8.56 -12.98 -0.76
N PRO A 37 9.76 -13.10 -0.14
CA PRO A 37 10.17 -14.33 0.56
C PRO A 37 9.48 -14.47 1.92
N ILE A 38 8.26 -15.00 1.92
CA ILE A 38 7.45 -15.20 3.12
C ILE A 38 8.00 -16.34 3.97
N GLY A 39 8.20 -16.07 5.25
CA GLY A 39 8.67 -17.07 6.22
C GLY A 39 7.78 -18.31 6.26
N MET A 40 8.40 -19.49 6.21
CA MET A 40 7.75 -20.79 6.16
C MET A 40 6.78 -20.97 4.97
N LYS A 41 6.90 -20.17 3.93
CA LYS A 41 6.02 -20.18 2.73
C LYS A 41 4.52 -20.03 3.07
N ARG A 42 4.19 -19.31 4.15
CA ARG A 42 2.81 -19.11 4.60
C ARG A 42 2.12 -17.98 3.81
N TYR A 43 2.13 -18.07 2.48
CA TYR A 43 1.48 -17.12 1.58
C TYR A 43 -0.02 -17.01 1.82
N ASP A 44 -0.65 -18.09 2.23
CA ASP A 44 -2.04 -18.18 2.65
C ASP A 44 -2.41 -17.27 3.84
N SER A 45 -1.41 -16.80 4.58
CA SER A 45 -1.59 -15.91 5.72
C SER A 45 -1.59 -14.43 5.38
N ILE A 46 -1.23 -14.06 4.17
CA ILE A 46 -1.15 -12.67 3.71
C ILE A 46 -2.29 -12.37 2.75
N HIS A 47 -2.98 -11.24 2.99
CA HIS A 47 -4.05 -10.77 2.12
C HIS A 47 -3.75 -9.34 1.67
N LEU A 48 -3.99 -9.08 0.39
CA LEU A 48 -3.90 -7.76 -0.23
C LEU A 48 -5.32 -7.28 -0.53
N THR A 49 -5.67 -6.10 -0.06
CA THR A 49 -6.95 -5.45 -0.36
C THR A 49 -6.70 -4.13 -1.04
N VAL A 50 -7.12 -4.00 -2.29
CA VAL A 50 -7.03 -2.76 -3.06
C VAL A 50 -8.30 -1.95 -2.86
N ILE A 51 -8.17 -0.72 -2.38
CA ILE A 51 -9.28 0.18 -2.09
C ILE A 51 -9.14 1.42 -2.96
N THR A 52 -10.16 1.67 -3.79
CA THR A 52 -10.24 2.82 -4.70
C THR A 52 -11.55 3.61 -4.52
N ASN A 53 -12.45 3.17 -3.62
CA ASN A 53 -13.68 3.88 -3.31
C ASN A 53 -13.36 5.16 -2.52
N PRO A 54 -13.67 6.36 -3.05
CA PRO A 54 -13.30 7.62 -2.41
C PRO A 54 -13.99 7.84 -1.05
N GLU A 55 -15.23 7.40 -0.91
CA GLU A 55 -15.99 7.54 0.34
C GLU A 55 -15.35 6.69 1.44
N LEU A 56 -15.01 5.44 1.11
CA LEU A 56 -14.33 4.53 2.03
C LEU A 56 -12.93 5.05 2.41
N LEU A 57 -12.17 5.57 1.45
CA LEU A 57 -10.85 6.17 1.73
C LEU A 57 -10.99 7.38 2.66
N HIS A 58 -11.99 8.23 2.44
CA HIS A 58 -12.25 9.36 3.32
C HIS A 58 -12.65 8.93 4.73
N GLU A 59 -13.50 7.91 4.85
CA GLU A 59 -13.89 7.34 6.14
C GLU A 59 -12.68 6.75 6.89
N ILE A 60 -11.83 6.01 6.19
CA ILE A 60 -10.59 5.45 6.76
C ILE A 60 -9.66 6.58 7.24
N ASP A 61 -9.46 7.62 6.44
CA ASP A 61 -8.63 8.78 6.78
C ASP A 61 -9.15 9.49 8.03
N ALA A 62 -10.45 9.76 8.10
CA ALA A 62 -11.09 10.40 9.24
C ALA A 62 -11.00 9.56 10.52
N ASN A 63 -11.24 8.24 10.42
CA ASN A 63 -11.11 7.33 11.57
C ASN A 63 -9.65 7.23 12.05
N ALA A 64 -8.69 7.23 11.13
CA ALA A 64 -7.27 7.23 11.45
C ALA A 64 -6.84 8.53 12.14
N ALA A 65 -7.33 9.67 11.68
CA ALA A 65 -7.12 10.97 12.31
C ALA A 65 -7.67 10.98 13.75
N ALA A 66 -8.90 10.55 13.94
CA ALA A 66 -9.53 10.46 15.25
C ALA A 66 -8.75 9.55 16.22
N ALA A 67 -8.32 8.38 15.75
CA ALA A 67 -7.52 7.43 16.55
C ALA A 67 -6.13 7.98 16.92
N SER A 68 -5.58 8.90 16.14
CA SER A 68 -4.29 9.56 16.45
C SER A 68 -4.40 10.65 17.50
N GLY A 69 -5.61 11.05 17.89
CA GLY A 69 -5.87 12.18 18.79
C GLY A 69 -5.71 13.56 18.14
N ASP A 70 -5.46 13.63 16.82
CA ASP A 70 -5.34 14.85 16.04
C ASP A 70 -6.29 14.80 14.83
N PRO A 71 -7.49 15.37 14.94
CA PRO A 71 -8.48 15.36 13.85
C PRO A 71 -8.05 16.13 12.59
N SER A 72 -7.03 16.98 12.69
CA SER A 72 -6.48 17.70 11.54
C SER A 72 -5.48 16.89 10.73
N ARG A 73 -5.06 15.75 11.25
CA ARG A 73 -4.13 14.85 10.59
C ARG A 73 -4.84 14.05 9.50
N HIS A 74 -4.28 14.06 8.31
CA HIS A 74 -4.76 13.28 7.16
C HIS A 74 -3.73 12.23 6.77
N PRO A 75 -3.71 11.05 7.42
CA PRO A 75 -2.65 10.05 7.23
C PRO A 75 -2.67 9.39 5.84
N LEU A 76 -3.75 9.49 5.08
CA LEU A 76 -3.79 9.06 3.69
C LEU A 76 -3.29 10.12 2.69
N TYR A 77 -3.02 11.35 3.14
CA TYR A 77 -2.47 12.44 2.31
C TYR A 77 -3.26 12.72 1.02
N GLY A 78 -4.55 12.40 0.98
CA GLY A 78 -5.39 12.52 -0.21
C GLY A 78 -5.06 11.49 -1.30
N ALA A 79 -4.44 10.38 -0.96
CA ALA A 79 -4.15 9.31 -1.90
C ALA A 79 -5.46 8.71 -2.45
N PRO A 80 -5.61 8.59 -3.77
CA PRO A 80 -6.83 8.09 -4.39
C PRO A 80 -6.92 6.56 -4.42
N MET A 81 -5.89 5.86 -3.94
CA MET A 81 -5.87 4.41 -3.79
C MET A 81 -5.03 3.98 -2.60
N MET A 82 -5.45 2.91 -1.94
CA MET A 82 -4.73 2.24 -0.87
C MET A 82 -4.66 0.74 -1.13
N ILE A 83 -3.49 0.14 -0.88
CA ILE A 83 -3.35 -1.32 -0.77
C ILE A 83 -3.11 -1.65 0.69
N LEU A 84 -4.08 -2.31 1.30
CA LEU A 84 -3.98 -2.82 2.65
C LEU A 84 -3.35 -4.22 2.62
N VAL A 85 -2.26 -4.40 3.35
CA VAL A 85 -1.62 -5.69 3.54
C VAL A 85 -1.95 -6.18 4.93
N SER A 86 -2.68 -7.27 5.02
CA SER A 86 -3.09 -7.87 6.30
C SER A 86 -2.56 -9.30 6.44
N SER A 87 -2.42 -9.74 7.69
CA SER A 87 -1.99 -11.10 8.01
C SER A 87 -2.96 -11.74 8.99
N SER A 88 -3.30 -13.01 8.76
CA SER A 88 -4.03 -13.82 9.71
C SER A 88 -3.18 -14.29 10.90
N GLN A 89 -1.87 -14.06 10.87
CA GLN A 89 -0.94 -14.36 11.95
C GLN A 89 -0.60 -13.11 12.76
N THR A 90 -0.29 -13.29 14.05
CA THR A 90 -0.02 -12.19 15.00
C THR A 90 1.40 -12.22 15.57
N SER A 91 2.31 -12.98 14.97
CA SER A 91 3.70 -13.10 15.41
C SER A 91 4.59 -11.98 14.86
N ASN A 92 5.78 -11.81 15.45
CA ASN A 92 6.80 -10.90 14.91
C ASN A 92 7.21 -11.30 13.47
N VAL A 93 7.16 -12.59 13.15
CA VAL A 93 7.41 -13.09 11.79
C VAL A 93 6.35 -12.59 10.83
N ALA A 94 5.08 -12.53 11.25
CA ALA A 94 4.00 -11.97 10.44
C ALA A 94 4.24 -10.50 10.11
N SER A 95 4.67 -9.70 11.09
CA SER A 95 5.01 -8.29 10.87
C SER A 95 6.19 -8.13 9.91
N ALA A 96 7.21 -8.97 10.02
CA ALA A 96 8.34 -8.99 9.10
C ALA A 96 7.90 -9.35 7.67
N ASN A 97 7.06 -10.38 7.52
CA ASN A 97 6.52 -10.80 6.23
C ASN A 97 5.74 -9.66 5.54
N VAL A 98 4.86 -8.97 6.28
CA VAL A 98 4.12 -7.81 5.76
C VAL A 98 5.07 -6.70 5.31
N GLY A 99 6.12 -6.42 6.09
CA GLY A 99 7.14 -5.44 5.73
C GLY A 99 7.90 -5.79 4.44
N ILE A 100 8.23 -7.06 4.24
CA ILE A 100 8.91 -7.55 3.03
C ILE A 100 7.99 -7.41 1.80
N VAL A 101 6.73 -7.80 1.93
CA VAL A 101 5.72 -7.63 0.87
C VAL A 101 5.60 -6.17 0.45
N ILE A 102 5.46 -5.27 1.41
CA ILE A 102 5.36 -3.83 1.15
C ILE A 102 6.63 -3.29 0.49
N GLN A 103 7.81 -3.74 0.92
CA GLN A 103 9.07 -3.28 0.32
C GLN A 103 9.17 -3.71 -1.14
N ASN A 104 8.79 -4.94 -1.48
CA ASN A 104 8.77 -5.39 -2.87
C ASN A 104 7.82 -4.54 -3.73
N MET A 105 6.59 -4.31 -3.25
CA MET A 105 5.62 -3.42 -3.93
C MET A 105 6.16 -2.00 -4.08
N SER A 106 6.85 -1.49 -3.06
CA SER A 106 7.45 -0.15 -3.07
C SER A 106 8.52 -0.01 -4.16
N LEU A 107 9.37 -1.01 -4.34
CA LEU A 107 10.39 -1.00 -5.40
C LEU A 107 9.76 -1.15 -6.79
N ALA A 108 8.73 -1.99 -6.92
CA ALA A 108 7.98 -2.11 -8.17
C ALA A 108 7.27 -0.80 -8.53
N ALA A 109 6.67 -0.10 -7.55
CA ALA A 109 6.05 1.20 -7.78
C ALA A 109 7.07 2.23 -8.30
N VAL A 110 8.28 2.25 -7.74
CA VAL A 110 9.36 3.11 -8.22
C VAL A 110 9.75 2.78 -9.66
N GLU A 111 9.85 1.49 -10.01
CA GLU A 111 10.12 1.03 -11.38
C GLU A 111 9.07 1.53 -12.37
N GLU A 112 7.81 1.54 -11.94
CA GLU A 112 6.65 2.01 -12.72
C GLU A 112 6.49 3.55 -12.71
N GLY A 113 7.37 4.29 -12.03
CA GLY A 113 7.25 5.74 -11.89
C GLY A 113 6.11 6.19 -10.96
N VAL A 114 5.61 5.29 -10.12
CA VAL A 114 4.46 5.51 -9.24
C VAL A 114 4.92 5.99 -7.87
N GLY A 115 4.45 7.16 -7.46
CA GLY A 115 4.67 7.68 -6.11
C GLY A 115 3.88 6.89 -5.07
N HIS A 116 4.50 6.59 -3.92
CA HIS A 116 3.83 5.85 -2.86
C HIS A 116 4.28 6.29 -1.47
N CYS A 117 3.47 5.99 -0.46
CA CYS A 117 3.82 6.14 0.94
C CYS A 117 3.32 4.93 1.72
N THR A 118 4.19 4.35 2.54
CA THR A 118 3.82 3.29 3.47
C THR A 118 3.51 3.90 4.83
N SER A 119 2.40 3.49 5.42
CA SER A 119 1.99 3.91 6.75
C SER A 119 1.51 2.72 7.58
N LEU A 120 1.65 2.84 8.89
CA LEU A 120 1.13 1.88 9.86
C LEU A 120 -0.16 2.43 10.45
N PHE A 121 -1.24 1.67 10.32
CA PHE A 121 -2.51 2.00 10.94
C PHE A 121 -2.96 0.88 11.87
N SER A 122 -3.04 1.17 13.16
CA SER A 122 -3.36 0.18 14.19
C SER A 122 -2.40 -1.02 14.14
N ARG A 123 -2.86 -2.19 13.74
CA ARG A 123 -2.06 -3.42 13.62
C ARG A 123 -1.82 -3.85 12.17
N SER A 124 -2.22 -3.03 11.19
CA SER A 124 -2.08 -3.31 9.77
C SER A 124 -1.17 -2.30 9.10
N LEU A 125 -0.34 -2.77 8.19
CA LEU A 125 0.45 -1.91 7.29
C LEU A 125 -0.29 -1.73 5.99
N TYR A 126 -0.25 -0.52 5.45
CA TYR A 126 -0.81 -0.21 4.14
C TYR A 126 0.10 0.68 3.33
N THR A 127 -0.04 0.63 2.04
CA THR A 127 0.68 1.49 1.11
C THR A 127 -0.31 2.27 0.27
N LEU A 128 -0.07 3.57 0.14
CA LEU A 128 -0.87 4.51 -0.63
C LEU A 128 -0.31 4.66 -2.03
N PHE A 129 -1.17 4.62 -3.03
CA PHE A 129 -0.81 4.83 -4.43
C PHE A 129 -1.75 5.86 -5.06
N PRO A 130 -1.32 6.59 -6.12
CA PRO A 130 -2.24 7.31 -6.98
C PRO A 130 -3.13 6.32 -7.73
N CYS A 131 -4.37 6.70 -8.05
CA CYS A 131 -5.35 5.85 -8.72
C CYS A 131 -5.62 6.31 -10.16
N SER A 132 -5.65 5.37 -11.10
CA SER A 132 -6.33 5.54 -12.40
C SER A 132 -7.51 4.58 -12.46
N GLY A 133 -8.70 5.06 -12.67
CA GLY A 133 -9.84 4.20 -12.93
C GLY A 133 -11.13 4.63 -12.27
N THR A 134 -12.21 3.97 -12.64
CA THR A 134 -13.57 4.24 -12.18
C THR A 134 -13.68 4.09 -10.65
N PRO A 135 -14.24 5.07 -9.95
CA PRO A 135 -14.45 4.97 -8.51
C PRO A 135 -15.36 3.80 -8.16
N GLY A 136 -15.02 3.00 -7.18
CA GLY A 136 -15.99 2.11 -6.56
C GLY A 136 -15.62 0.65 -6.33
N HIS A 137 -14.38 0.23 -6.56
CA HIS A 137 -14.02 -1.18 -6.35
C HIS A 137 -13.11 -1.41 -5.15
N VAL A 138 -13.55 -2.31 -4.25
CA VAL A 138 -12.71 -3.01 -3.30
C VAL A 138 -12.44 -4.38 -3.89
N LYS A 139 -11.16 -4.68 -4.20
CA LYS A 139 -10.75 -6.03 -4.61
C LYS A 139 -9.99 -6.66 -3.45
N CYS A 140 -10.44 -7.83 -3.01
CA CYS A 140 -9.66 -8.74 -2.17
C CYS A 140 -8.96 -9.76 -3.07
N LEU A 141 -7.65 -9.90 -2.94
CA LEU A 141 -6.79 -10.83 -3.67
C LEU A 141 -6.14 -11.81 -2.72
#